data_dbf168f2fd2c54c3f9c421930d73b1a8
#
_entry.id   dbf168f2fd2c54c3f9c421930d73b1a8
#
_cell.length_a   1.000
_cell.length_b   1.000
_cell.length_c   1.000
_cell.angle_alpha   90.00
_cell.angle_beta   90.00
_cell.angle_gamma   90.00
#
_symmetry.space_group_name_H-M   'P 1'
#
loop_
_entity.id
_entity.type
_entity.pdbx_description
1 polymer ?
#
loop_
_entity_poly.entity_id
_entity_poly.type
_entity_poly.pdbx_seq_one_letter_code
_entity_poly.pdbx_strand_id
1 'polypeptide(L)'
;MDAEHVSIEVLAGDRGVLGESPVWSVREQVLYWVDIRRQLLLRYDPTIRAVAQWKFDEAVGSVVLRASGGVVLSLTSGFTSFSAESGFELLLRSPEAHIPNQRFNDGRCDPRGRYWVGSMSDVDRVPTGSLYRIDPDWTAHRWLTGVTIPNSLCWSPDGRQMYFADTIESTIFVFDYDLDTGRIANKRLFATTEGRTGSPDGSTVDAEGYIWNAEFGSWCVTRYAPDGRVDRRIRLPVQCPTSCAFGGPSFDTLYVTTARHRLSVAEQEAQPLSGQVLAVQVGVRGLAEPEFAG
;
A
#
# COMPACT_ATOMS: atom_id res chain seq x y z
N MET A 1 23.38 -1.59 14.30
CA MET A 1 22.27 -1.09 15.12
C MET A 1 21.46 -2.32 15.51
N ASP A 2 21.38 -2.60 16.80
CA ASP A 2 20.60 -3.73 17.33
C ASP A 2 19.12 -3.50 17.02
N ALA A 3 18.43 -4.56 16.63
CA ALA A 3 16.99 -4.50 16.35
C ALA A 3 16.23 -4.16 17.64
N GLU A 4 15.53 -3.05 17.66
CA GLU A 4 14.64 -2.69 18.76
C GLU A 4 13.61 -3.83 18.98
N HIS A 5 13.47 -4.27 20.21
CA HIS A 5 12.41 -5.20 20.62
C HIS A 5 11.07 -4.46 20.59
N VAL A 6 10.34 -4.60 19.49
CA VAL A 6 8.97 -4.09 19.33
C VAL A 6 7.95 -5.19 19.60
N SER A 7 6.80 -4.85 20.18
CA SER A 7 5.69 -5.78 20.29
C SER A 7 5.05 -6.00 18.93
N ILE A 8 4.91 -7.26 18.52
CA ILE A 8 4.28 -7.67 17.27
C ILE A 8 3.14 -8.62 17.60
N GLU A 9 1.92 -8.26 17.24
CA GLU A 9 0.74 -9.10 17.29
C GLU A 9 0.34 -9.53 15.88
N VAL A 10 -0.13 -10.78 15.75
CA VAL A 10 -0.69 -11.29 14.47
C VAL A 10 -2.19 -11.08 14.51
N LEU A 11 -2.76 -10.44 13.49
CA LEU A 11 -4.19 -10.30 13.38
C LEU A 11 -4.86 -11.65 13.10
N ALA A 12 -6.11 -11.80 13.59
CA ALA A 12 -6.93 -12.96 13.26
C ALA A 12 -7.16 -13.05 11.73
N GLY A 13 -7.36 -14.25 11.26
CA GLY A 13 -7.68 -14.53 9.84
C GLY A 13 -6.78 -15.59 9.22
N ASP A 14 -7.15 -16.00 8.00
CA ASP A 14 -6.40 -16.96 7.22
C ASP A 14 -5.12 -16.36 6.66
N ARG A 15 -4.11 -17.20 6.46
CA ARG A 15 -2.88 -16.79 5.77
C ARG A 15 -3.18 -16.40 4.32
N GLY A 16 -2.94 -15.14 3.99
CA GLY A 16 -3.03 -14.62 2.63
C GLY A 16 -1.93 -15.13 1.72
N VAL A 17 -2.00 -14.81 0.44
CA VAL A 17 -0.97 -15.10 -0.56
C VAL A 17 -0.16 -13.85 -0.87
N LEU A 18 -0.82 -12.73 -1.11
CA LEU A 18 -0.21 -11.42 -1.36
C LEU A 18 -1.12 -10.35 -0.75
N GLY A 19 -0.94 -10.15 0.57
CA GLY A 19 -1.62 -9.07 1.29
C GLY A 19 -1.03 -7.73 0.89
N GLU A 20 -1.88 -6.71 0.66
CA GLU A 20 -1.47 -5.40 0.17
C GLU A 20 -2.42 -4.28 0.58
N SER A 21 -1.98 -3.04 0.38
CA SER A 21 -2.80 -1.83 0.50
C SER A 21 -3.59 -1.73 1.83
N PRO A 22 -2.95 -1.86 3.00
CA PRO A 22 -3.64 -1.67 4.26
C PRO A 22 -4.08 -0.21 4.43
N VAL A 23 -5.30 -0.01 4.93
CA VAL A 23 -5.84 1.31 5.27
C VAL A 23 -6.76 1.23 6.48
N TRP A 24 -6.57 2.14 7.43
CA TRP A 24 -7.38 2.23 8.64
C TRP A 24 -8.55 3.20 8.46
N SER A 25 -9.77 2.71 8.62
CA SER A 25 -10.98 3.54 8.64
C SER A 25 -11.18 4.17 10.01
N VAL A 26 -11.03 5.49 10.09
CA VAL A 26 -11.33 6.26 11.31
C VAL A 26 -12.82 6.22 11.64
N ARG A 27 -13.67 6.25 10.61
CA ARG A 27 -15.13 6.24 10.75
C ARG A 27 -15.65 4.93 11.32
N GLU A 28 -15.11 3.80 10.84
CA GLU A 28 -15.56 2.46 11.21
C GLU A 28 -14.71 1.82 12.31
N GLN A 29 -13.53 2.38 12.62
CA GLN A 29 -12.53 1.82 13.54
C GLN A 29 -12.11 0.39 13.14
N VAL A 30 -11.86 0.18 11.86
CA VAL A 30 -11.47 -1.11 11.26
C VAL A 30 -10.31 -0.95 10.28
N LEU A 31 -9.60 -2.04 10.04
CA LEU A 31 -8.54 -2.12 9.02
C LEU A 31 -9.08 -2.80 7.77
N TYR A 32 -8.92 -2.17 6.61
CA TYR A 32 -9.10 -2.79 5.30
C TYR A 32 -7.75 -3.14 4.69
N TRP A 33 -7.70 -4.22 3.89
CA TRP A 33 -6.59 -4.56 3.00
C TRP A 33 -7.07 -5.47 1.89
N VAL A 34 -6.22 -5.75 0.91
CA VAL A 34 -6.52 -6.68 -0.18
C VAL A 34 -5.59 -7.90 -0.14
N ASP A 35 -6.05 -9.02 -0.69
CA ASP A 35 -5.18 -10.12 -1.12
C ASP A 35 -5.29 -10.23 -2.64
N ILE A 36 -4.29 -9.70 -3.33
CA ILE A 36 -4.29 -9.58 -4.79
C ILE A 36 -4.45 -10.95 -5.45
N ARG A 37 -3.71 -11.96 -4.97
CA ARG A 37 -3.68 -13.30 -5.57
C ARG A 37 -4.91 -14.14 -5.23
N ARG A 38 -5.52 -13.87 -4.08
CA ARG A 38 -6.79 -14.50 -3.69
C ARG A 38 -7.98 -13.70 -4.20
N GLN A 39 -7.78 -12.51 -4.79
CA GLN A 39 -8.83 -11.64 -5.29
C GLN A 39 -9.84 -11.26 -4.18
N LEU A 40 -9.32 -10.86 -3.04
CA LEU A 40 -10.14 -10.56 -1.86
C LEU A 40 -9.95 -9.10 -1.42
N LEU A 41 -11.06 -8.49 -1.01
CA LEU A 41 -11.07 -7.40 -0.04
C LEU A 41 -11.27 -8.02 1.34
N LEU A 42 -10.51 -7.58 2.33
CA LEU A 42 -10.59 -8.04 3.71
C LEU A 42 -10.78 -6.84 4.65
N ARG A 43 -11.49 -7.08 5.77
CA ARG A 43 -11.78 -6.08 6.79
C ARG A 43 -11.63 -6.71 8.18
N TYR A 44 -10.72 -6.21 8.98
CA TYR A 44 -10.54 -6.62 10.37
C TYR A 44 -11.23 -5.65 11.32
N ASP A 45 -12.06 -6.18 12.20
CA ASP A 45 -12.69 -5.46 13.30
C ASP A 45 -11.96 -5.83 14.62
N PRO A 46 -11.21 -4.90 15.21
CA PRO A 46 -10.48 -5.16 16.44
C PRO A 46 -11.37 -5.38 17.66
N THR A 47 -12.62 -4.89 17.65
CA THR A 47 -13.55 -5.01 18.77
C THR A 47 -13.96 -6.47 18.97
N ILE A 48 -14.22 -7.17 17.89
CA ILE A 48 -14.63 -8.58 17.90
C ILE A 48 -13.50 -9.52 17.43
N ARG A 49 -12.34 -8.97 17.07
CA ARG A 49 -11.15 -9.69 16.58
C ARG A 49 -11.46 -10.64 15.43
N ALA A 50 -12.27 -10.19 14.49
CA ALA A 50 -12.74 -10.98 13.36
C ALA A 50 -12.43 -10.32 12.02
N VAL A 51 -12.24 -11.16 10.99
CA VAL A 51 -12.02 -10.72 9.60
C VAL A 51 -13.23 -11.10 8.76
N ALA A 52 -13.84 -10.10 8.12
CA ALA A 52 -14.77 -10.28 7.02
C ALA A 52 -14.01 -10.25 5.69
N GLN A 53 -14.50 -10.97 4.69
CA GLN A 53 -13.88 -11.00 3.36
C GLN A 53 -14.91 -11.03 2.25
N TRP A 54 -14.57 -10.42 1.12
CA TRP A 54 -15.38 -10.39 -0.10
C TRP A 54 -14.51 -10.82 -1.29
N LYS A 55 -15.04 -11.78 -2.06
CA LYS A 55 -14.36 -12.36 -3.21
C LYS A 55 -14.79 -11.62 -4.48
N PHE A 56 -13.80 -11.33 -5.34
CA PHE A 56 -13.99 -10.78 -6.68
C PHE A 56 -13.54 -11.81 -7.72
N ASP A 57 -13.98 -11.64 -8.96
CA ASP A 57 -13.62 -12.54 -10.07
C ASP A 57 -12.28 -12.17 -10.73
N GLU A 58 -11.66 -11.08 -10.27
CA GLU A 58 -10.42 -10.54 -10.81
C GLU A 58 -9.51 -9.99 -9.71
N ALA A 59 -8.27 -9.65 -10.05
CA ALA A 59 -7.31 -9.11 -9.10
C ALA A 59 -7.78 -7.75 -8.55
N VAL A 60 -7.69 -7.61 -7.22
CA VAL A 60 -7.89 -6.35 -6.49
C VAL A 60 -6.53 -5.79 -6.17
N GLY A 61 -6.08 -4.75 -6.85
CA GLY A 61 -4.74 -4.17 -6.72
C GLY A 61 -4.55 -3.40 -5.43
N SER A 62 -5.48 -2.50 -5.12
CA SER A 62 -5.45 -1.67 -3.91
C SER A 62 -6.84 -1.24 -3.47
N VAL A 63 -6.92 -0.75 -2.23
CA VAL A 63 -8.14 -0.24 -1.60
C VAL A 63 -7.85 1.12 -0.98
N VAL A 64 -8.77 2.08 -1.18
CA VAL A 64 -8.78 3.37 -0.47
C VAL A 64 -10.17 3.63 0.12
N LEU A 65 -10.22 4.39 1.21
CA LEU A 65 -11.48 4.82 1.81
C LEU A 65 -12.17 5.85 0.92
N ARG A 66 -13.50 5.90 0.95
CA ARG A 66 -14.31 6.88 0.22
C ARG A 66 -14.98 7.86 1.17
N ALA A 67 -14.89 9.15 0.89
CA ALA A 67 -15.47 10.21 1.73
C ALA A 67 -17.01 10.10 1.88
N SER A 68 -17.69 9.60 0.86
CA SER A 68 -19.12 9.33 0.89
C SER A 68 -19.50 8.02 1.61
N GLY A 69 -18.52 7.23 2.05
CA GLY A 69 -18.69 5.95 2.72
C GLY A 69 -18.28 4.75 1.86
N GLY A 70 -17.92 3.65 2.51
CA GLY A 70 -17.37 2.47 1.86
C GLY A 70 -15.93 2.68 1.38
N VAL A 71 -15.54 1.93 0.37
CA VAL A 71 -14.19 1.94 -0.20
C VAL A 71 -14.22 2.03 -1.72
N VAL A 72 -13.10 2.44 -2.31
CA VAL A 72 -12.83 2.32 -3.74
C VAL A 72 -11.72 1.31 -3.94
N LEU A 73 -11.94 0.40 -4.89
CA LEU A 73 -11.03 -0.68 -5.26
C LEU A 73 -10.48 -0.43 -6.66
N SER A 74 -9.20 -0.69 -6.86
CA SER A 74 -8.63 -0.82 -8.20
C SER A 74 -8.65 -2.29 -8.62
N LEU A 75 -9.53 -2.62 -9.56
CA LEU A 75 -9.65 -3.94 -10.17
C LEU A 75 -8.95 -3.93 -11.54
N THR A 76 -8.66 -5.10 -12.09
CA THR A 76 -8.11 -5.20 -13.45
C THR A 76 -9.01 -4.50 -14.48
N SER A 77 -10.32 -4.63 -14.34
CA SER A 77 -11.33 -4.00 -15.21
C SER A 77 -11.49 -2.49 -15.00
N GLY A 78 -11.04 -1.95 -13.87
CA GLY A 78 -11.16 -0.52 -13.55
C GLY A 78 -11.36 -0.23 -12.06
N PHE A 79 -12.05 0.88 -11.77
CA PHE A 79 -12.25 1.37 -10.41
C PHE A 79 -13.70 1.17 -9.98
N THR A 80 -13.88 0.56 -8.83
CA THR A 80 -15.18 0.11 -8.33
C THR A 80 -15.38 0.62 -6.91
N SER A 81 -16.54 1.24 -6.63
CA SER A 81 -16.96 1.46 -5.24
C SER A 81 -17.50 0.16 -4.66
N PHE A 82 -17.30 0.00 -3.36
CA PHE A 82 -17.83 -1.14 -2.62
C PHE A 82 -18.29 -0.71 -1.23
N SER A 83 -19.46 -1.20 -0.83
CA SER A 83 -19.87 -1.23 0.58
C SER A 83 -20.54 -2.58 0.90
N ALA A 84 -20.49 -2.97 2.18
CA ALA A 84 -21.15 -4.21 2.61
C ALA A 84 -22.67 -4.19 2.42
N GLU A 85 -23.27 -3.01 2.34
CA GLU A 85 -24.73 -2.82 2.20
C GLU A 85 -25.17 -2.80 0.74
N SER A 86 -24.47 -2.05 -0.12
CA SER A 86 -24.84 -1.82 -1.52
C SER A 86 -24.14 -2.75 -2.52
N GLY A 87 -23.15 -3.52 -2.06
CA GLY A 87 -22.31 -4.32 -2.95
C GLY A 87 -21.29 -3.45 -3.70
N PHE A 88 -21.00 -3.81 -4.95
CA PHE A 88 -20.02 -3.10 -5.79
C PHE A 88 -20.67 -2.45 -7.01
N GLU A 89 -20.11 -1.32 -7.43
CA GLU A 89 -20.49 -0.58 -8.64
C GLU A 89 -19.21 -0.18 -9.40
N LEU A 90 -19.10 -0.56 -10.67
CA LEU A 90 -18.02 -0.10 -11.55
C LEU A 90 -18.22 1.36 -11.91
N LEU A 91 -17.29 2.22 -11.47
CA LEU A 91 -17.39 3.67 -11.65
C LEU A 91 -16.54 4.18 -12.81
N LEU A 92 -15.37 3.56 -13.03
CA LEU A 92 -14.47 3.93 -14.13
C LEU A 92 -13.83 2.67 -14.71
N ARG A 93 -13.94 2.47 -16.02
CA ARG A 93 -13.20 1.41 -16.72
C ARG A 93 -11.72 1.70 -16.71
N SER A 94 -10.92 0.64 -16.64
CA SER A 94 -9.46 0.77 -16.68
C SER A 94 -9.00 1.55 -17.92
N PRO A 95 -8.18 2.59 -17.76
CA PRO A 95 -7.57 3.29 -18.89
C PRO A 95 -6.62 2.40 -19.68
N GLU A 96 -6.22 1.24 -19.15
CA GLU A 96 -5.36 0.24 -19.76
C GLU A 96 -6.08 -1.05 -20.17
N ALA A 97 -7.43 -1.04 -20.23
CA ALA A 97 -8.23 -2.20 -20.64
C ALA A 97 -7.83 -2.80 -22.01
N HIS A 98 -7.13 -2.03 -22.85
CA HIS A 98 -6.61 -2.45 -24.15
C HIS A 98 -5.24 -3.14 -24.07
N ILE A 99 -4.55 -3.11 -22.94
CA ILE A 99 -3.23 -3.71 -22.73
C ILE A 99 -3.41 -5.06 -22.01
N PRO A 100 -3.04 -6.18 -22.65
CA PRO A 100 -3.22 -7.50 -22.03
C PRO A 100 -2.34 -7.66 -20.79
N ASN A 101 -2.82 -8.45 -19.84
CA ASN A 101 -2.10 -8.83 -18.61
C ASN A 101 -1.71 -7.64 -17.70
N GLN A 102 -2.35 -6.49 -17.84
CA GLN A 102 -2.16 -5.38 -16.90
C GLN A 102 -3.09 -5.53 -15.69
N ARG A 103 -2.60 -5.11 -14.54
CA ARG A 103 -3.38 -4.90 -13.31
C ARG A 103 -2.87 -3.64 -12.61
N PHE A 104 -3.68 -3.13 -11.70
CA PHE A 104 -3.21 -2.12 -10.75
C PHE A 104 -2.44 -2.80 -9.59
N ASN A 105 -1.59 -2.00 -8.94
CA ASN A 105 -0.80 -2.39 -7.77
C ASN A 105 -1.05 -1.37 -6.64
N ASP A 106 0.02 -0.79 -6.07
CA ASP A 106 -0.08 0.19 -4.99
C ASP A 106 -0.88 1.42 -5.40
N GLY A 107 -1.69 1.91 -4.47
CA GLY A 107 -2.51 3.10 -4.67
C GLY A 107 -2.95 3.72 -3.35
N ARG A 108 -2.95 5.07 -3.31
CA ARG A 108 -3.36 5.87 -2.16
C ARG A 108 -4.03 7.17 -2.58
N CYS A 109 -4.78 7.76 -1.67
CA CYS A 109 -5.30 9.11 -1.86
C CYS A 109 -4.27 10.16 -1.46
N ASP A 110 -4.21 11.25 -2.24
CA ASP A 110 -3.49 12.44 -1.84
C ASP A 110 -4.30 13.27 -0.82
N PRO A 111 -3.70 14.28 -0.17
CA PRO A 111 -4.40 15.09 0.84
C PRO A 111 -5.62 15.88 0.33
N ARG A 112 -5.86 15.94 -0.97
CA ARG A 112 -7.07 16.52 -1.59
C ARG A 112 -8.10 15.48 -2.04
N GLY A 113 -7.88 14.19 -1.70
CA GLY A 113 -8.80 13.12 -2.01
C GLY A 113 -8.79 12.67 -3.47
N ARG A 114 -7.69 12.88 -4.20
CA ARG A 114 -7.47 12.28 -5.53
C ARG A 114 -6.79 10.92 -5.36
N TYR A 115 -7.25 9.90 -6.06
CA TYR A 115 -6.69 8.56 -5.95
C TYR A 115 -5.53 8.38 -6.93
N TRP A 116 -4.33 8.16 -6.41
CA TRP A 116 -3.15 7.82 -7.18
C TRP A 116 -2.93 6.32 -7.14
N VAL A 117 -2.64 5.73 -8.32
CA VAL A 117 -2.52 4.28 -8.44
C VAL A 117 -1.59 3.92 -9.60
N GLY A 118 -0.75 2.93 -9.37
CA GLY A 118 0.15 2.42 -10.38
C GLY A 118 -0.38 1.16 -11.06
N SER A 119 -0.13 1.02 -12.36
CA SER A 119 -0.37 -0.21 -13.12
C SER A 119 0.92 -0.94 -13.43
N MET A 120 0.83 -2.25 -13.67
CA MET A 120 1.97 -3.12 -14.01
C MET A 120 1.52 -4.35 -14.80
N SER A 121 2.48 -4.99 -15.51
CA SER A 121 2.27 -6.33 -16.05
C SER A 121 2.16 -7.36 -14.91
N ASP A 122 1.12 -8.19 -14.92
CA ASP A 122 0.92 -9.24 -13.91
C ASP A 122 1.73 -10.52 -14.19
N VAL A 123 2.23 -10.68 -15.39
CA VAL A 123 2.96 -11.88 -15.83
C VAL A 123 4.46 -11.65 -15.98
N ASP A 124 4.85 -10.48 -16.49
CA ASP A 124 6.23 -10.14 -16.80
C ASP A 124 6.67 -8.91 -16.00
N ARG A 125 7.96 -8.84 -15.66
CA ARG A 125 8.56 -7.66 -15.04
C ARG A 125 9.13 -6.74 -16.12
N VAL A 126 8.22 -6.22 -16.95
CA VAL A 126 8.54 -5.30 -18.04
C VAL A 126 7.98 -3.91 -17.74
N PRO A 127 8.62 -2.83 -18.19
CA PRO A 127 8.23 -1.45 -17.87
C PRO A 127 7.06 -0.97 -18.74
N THR A 128 5.93 -1.68 -18.69
CA THR A 128 4.71 -1.36 -19.44
C THR A 128 3.65 -0.63 -18.62
N GLY A 129 3.86 -0.54 -17.32
CA GLY A 129 2.95 0.13 -16.40
C GLY A 129 3.06 1.65 -16.42
N SER A 130 2.14 2.26 -15.72
CA SER A 130 1.98 3.72 -15.62
C SER A 130 1.57 4.12 -14.21
N LEU A 131 1.78 5.38 -13.85
CA LEU A 131 1.17 6.00 -12.67
C LEU A 131 0.01 6.87 -13.12
N TYR A 132 -1.18 6.61 -12.57
CA TYR A 132 -2.40 7.36 -12.80
C TYR A 132 -2.80 8.14 -11.55
N ARG A 133 -3.46 9.29 -11.80
CA ARG A 133 -4.26 10.02 -10.82
C ARG A 133 -5.70 9.99 -11.28
N ILE A 134 -6.58 9.57 -10.40
CA ILE A 134 -8.04 9.59 -10.60
C ILE A 134 -8.59 10.75 -9.79
N ASP A 135 -9.18 11.72 -10.46
CA ASP A 135 -9.79 12.88 -9.83
C ASP A 135 -11.19 12.55 -9.25
N PRO A 136 -11.75 13.36 -8.33
CA PRO A 136 -13.05 13.09 -7.72
C PRO A 136 -14.23 12.97 -8.72
N ASP A 137 -14.08 13.50 -9.93
CA ASP A 137 -15.05 13.35 -11.02
C ASP A 137 -14.82 12.08 -11.86
N TRP A 138 -13.94 11.17 -11.40
CA TRP A 138 -13.53 9.94 -12.06
C TRP A 138 -12.73 10.13 -13.35
N THR A 139 -12.22 11.34 -13.62
CA THR A 139 -11.27 11.55 -14.72
C THR A 139 -9.92 10.94 -14.40
N ALA A 140 -9.39 10.12 -15.30
CA ALA A 140 -8.07 9.49 -15.17
C ALA A 140 -6.99 10.30 -15.91
N HIS A 141 -5.93 10.66 -15.21
CA HIS A 141 -4.76 11.34 -15.75
C HIS A 141 -3.51 10.48 -15.60
N ARG A 142 -2.83 10.20 -16.71
CA ARG A 142 -1.56 9.46 -16.70
C ARG A 142 -0.39 10.40 -16.47
N TRP A 143 0.40 10.17 -15.43
CA TRP A 143 1.53 11.00 -15.01
C TRP A 143 2.89 10.41 -15.33
N LEU A 144 3.09 9.11 -15.12
CA LEU A 144 4.33 8.42 -15.44
C LEU A 144 4.03 7.24 -16.36
N THR A 145 5.02 6.88 -17.18
CA THR A 145 5.01 5.69 -18.03
C THR A 145 6.31 4.93 -17.88
N GLY A 146 6.35 3.69 -18.34
CA GLY A 146 7.57 2.87 -18.24
C GLY A 146 7.83 2.38 -16.81
N VAL A 147 6.76 2.22 -16.03
CA VAL A 147 6.84 1.69 -14.65
C VAL A 147 6.79 0.17 -14.70
N THR A 148 7.64 -0.47 -13.89
CA THR A 148 7.70 -1.94 -13.83
C THR A 148 6.86 -2.48 -12.67
N ILE A 149 7.08 -2.01 -11.44
CA ILE A 149 6.31 -2.40 -10.25
C ILE A 149 6.10 -1.15 -9.39
N PRO A 150 4.99 -0.43 -9.55
CA PRO A 150 4.70 0.81 -8.82
C PRO A 150 4.40 0.54 -7.36
N ASN A 151 5.08 1.26 -6.47
CA ASN A 151 4.98 1.12 -5.02
C ASN A 151 5.28 2.43 -4.28
N SER A 152 5.19 2.42 -2.95
CA SER A 152 5.60 3.48 -2.02
C SER A 152 4.84 4.80 -2.16
N LEU A 153 3.60 4.77 -2.67
CA LEU A 153 2.79 5.97 -2.78
C LEU A 153 2.44 6.52 -1.38
N CYS A 154 2.98 7.68 -1.05
CA CYS A 154 2.62 8.43 0.16
C CYS A 154 3.02 9.90 0.00
N TRP A 155 2.57 10.76 0.93
CA TRP A 155 2.83 12.21 0.90
C TRP A 155 3.41 12.68 2.22
N SER A 156 4.25 13.71 2.17
CA SER A 156 4.69 14.42 3.37
C SER A 156 3.50 15.02 4.12
N PRO A 157 3.58 15.23 5.45
CA PRO A 157 2.46 15.76 6.24
C PRO A 157 1.97 17.13 5.78
N ASP A 158 2.86 17.95 5.20
CA ASP A 158 2.52 19.27 4.63
C ASP A 158 1.95 19.17 3.20
N GLY A 159 1.88 17.96 2.61
CA GLY A 159 1.36 17.72 1.28
C GLY A 159 2.22 18.29 0.14
N ARG A 160 3.46 18.66 0.40
CA ARG A 160 4.33 19.29 -0.62
C ARG A 160 5.27 18.31 -1.32
N GLN A 161 5.36 17.08 -0.83
CA GLN A 161 6.18 16.03 -1.42
C GLN A 161 5.35 14.78 -1.63
N MET A 162 5.54 14.13 -2.77
CA MET A 162 5.00 12.80 -3.08
C MET A 162 6.16 11.81 -3.19
N TYR A 163 6.03 10.67 -2.58
CA TYR A 163 7.00 9.57 -2.68
C TYR A 163 6.46 8.47 -3.57
N PHE A 164 7.35 7.83 -4.30
CA PHE A 164 7.02 6.77 -5.24
C PHE A 164 8.24 5.87 -5.46
N ALA A 165 8.03 4.57 -5.58
CA ALA A 165 9.07 3.63 -5.97
C ALA A 165 8.66 2.84 -7.22
N ASP A 166 9.62 2.56 -8.09
CA ASP A 166 9.60 1.36 -8.91
C ASP A 166 10.46 0.32 -8.20
N THR A 167 9.84 -0.74 -7.71
CA THR A 167 10.50 -1.78 -6.90
C THR A 167 11.76 -2.34 -7.57
N ILE A 168 11.74 -2.46 -8.91
CA ILE A 168 12.86 -3.00 -9.69
C ILE A 168 14.08 -2.07 -9.68
N GLU A 169 13.85 -0.76 -9.58
CA GLU A 169 14.93 0.23 -9.49
C GLU A 169 15.58 0.24 -8.08
N SER A 170 15.04 -0.50 -7.10
CA SER A 170 15.50 -0.50 -5.70
C SER A 170 15.58 0.90 -5.09
N THR A 171 14.74 1.81 -5.57
CA THR A 171 14.82 3.24 -5.28
C THR A 171 13.46 3.81 -4.94
N ILE A 172 13.39 4.57 -3.85
CA ILE A 172 12.29 5.46 -3.54
C ILE A 172 12.65 6.85 -4.07
N PHE A 173 11.80 7.40 -4.91
CA PHE A 173 11.90 8.76 -5.42
C PHE A 173 11.01 9.71 -4.62
N VAL A 174 11.38 10.99 -4.60
CA VAL A 174 10.54 12.07 -4.12
C VAL A 174 10.30 13.07 -5.24
N PHE A 175 9.08 13.56 -5.31
CA PHE A 175 8.65 14.61 -6.24
C PHE A 175 8.21 15.84 -5.44
N ASP A 176 8.42 17.03 -5.97
CA ASP A 176 7.68 18.21 -5.51
C ASP A 176 6.21 18.02 -5.91
N TYR A 177 5.32 18.28 -4.99
CA TYR A 177 3.89 18.08 -5.14
C TYR A 177 3.14 19.41 -4.98
N ASP A 178 2.38 19.78 -5.99
CA ASP A 178 1.47 20.90 -5.93
C ASP A 178 0.10 20.41 -5.41
N LEU A 179 -0.20 20.74 -4.17
CA LEU A 179 -1.40 20.26 -3.48
C LEU A 179 -2.70 20.70 -4.15
N ASP A 180 -2.74 21.89 -4.75
CA ASP A 180 -3.97 22.42 -5.35
C ASP A 180 -4.26 21.78 -6.71
N THR A 181 -3.24 21.64 -7.54
CA THR A 181 -3.37 21.08 -8.90
C THR A 181 -3.12 19.57 -8.98
N GLY A 182 -2.49 18.98 -7.95
CA GLY A 182 -2.03 17.59 -7.97
C GLY A 182 -0.93 17.33 -8.98
N ARG A 183 -0.11 18.32 -9.33
CA ARG A 183 1.03 18.16 -10.25
C ARG A 183 2.26 17.67 -9.50
N ILE A 184 2.99 16.77 -10.14
CA ILE A 184 4.30 16.31 -9.68
C ILE A 184 5.40 16.93 -10.55
N ALA A 185 6.52 17.26 -9.93
CA ALA A 185 7.69 17.83 -10.62
C ALA A 185 8.98 17.42 -9.91
N ASN A 186 10.12 17.72 -10.52
CA ASN A 186 11.45 17.62 -9.90
C ASN A 186 11.72 16.24 -9.25
N LYS A 187 11.52 15.14 -10.02
CA LYS A 187 11.87 13.77 -9.57
C LYS A 187 13.32 13.72 -9.11
N ARG A 188 13.56 13.23 -7.90
CA ARG A 188 14.90 13.05 -7.34
C ARG A 188 14.97 11.82 -6.45
N LEU A 189 16.17 11.29 -6.25
CA LEU A 189 16.41 10.21 -5.30
C LEU A 189 16.03 10.65 -3.89
N PHE A 190 15.23 9.83 -3.18
CA PHE A 190 14.98 9.98 -1.76
C PHE A 190 15.79 8.95 -0.96
N ALA A 191 15.61 7.66 -1.24
CA ALA A 191 16.32 6.57 -0.57
C ALA A 191 16.53 5.41 -1.54
N THR A 192 17.52 4.55 -1.24
CA THR A 192 17.76 3.34 -2.02
C THR A 192 17.95 2.12 -1.12
N THR A 193 17.52 0.97 -1.60
CA THR A 193 17.81 -0.34 -1.02
C THR A 193 18.94 -1.06 -1.78
N GLU A 194 19.56 -0.40 -2.77
CA GLU A 194 20.68 -0.97 -3.52
C GLU A 194 21.79 -1.47 -2.60
N GLY A 195 22.34 -2.63 -2.88
CA GLY A 195 23.36 -3.27 -2.04
C GLY A 195 22.83 -3.88 -0.74
N ARG A 196 21.53 -3.78 -0.46
CA ARG A 196 20.87 -4.43 0.68
C ARG A 196 19.97 -5.57 0.21
N THR A 197 19.61 -6.46 1.13
CA THR A 197 18.57 -7.46 0.87
C THR A 197 17.21 -6.78 0.90
N GLY A 198 16.39 -7.05 -0.10
CA GLY A 198 15.02 -6.53 -0.22
C GLY A 198 14.91 -5.32 -1.15
N SER A 199 13.68 -5.05 -1.54
CA SER A 199 13.33 -3.95 -2.45
C SER A 199 12.20 -3.12 -1.84
N PRO A 200 12.11 -1.82 -2.15
CA PRO A 200 11.03 -0.99 -1.62
C PRO A 200 9.67 -1.47 -2.13
N ASP A 201 8.72 -1.59 -1.21
CA ASP A 201 7.34 -1.97 -1.47
C ASP A 201 6.40 -0.86 -0.94
N GLY A 202 5.26 -1.16 -0.34
CA GLY A 202 4.34 -0.13 0.14
C GLY A 202 4.89 0.72 1.28
N SER A 203 4.50 1.99 1.33
CA SER A 203 4.93 2.98 2.33
C SER A 203 3.78 3.70 3.00
N THR A 204 4.06 4.27 4.17
CA THR A 204 3.24 5.27 4.85
C THR A 204 4.12 6.32 5.52
N VAL A 205 3.53 7.43 5.96
CA VAL A 205 4.24 8.53 6.65
C VAL A 205 3.72 8.66 8.07
N ASP A 206 4.62 8.85 9.03
CA ASP A 206 4.24 9.15 10.41
C ASP A 206 4.04 10.66 10.65
N ALA A 207 3.53 11.00 11.84
CA ALA A 207 3.24 12.38 12.22
C ALA A 207 4.49 13.26 12.34
N GLU A 208 5.68 12.68 12.42
CA GLU A 208 6.97 13.38 12.42
C GLU A 208 7.52 13.60 11.01
N GLY A 209 6.84 13.09 9.97
CA GLY A 209 7.23 13.19 8.57
C GLY A 209 8.25 12.14 8.11
N TYR A 210 8.49 11.10 8.92
CA TYR A 210 9.32 9.98 8.54
C TYR A 210 8.54 8.98 7.71
N ILE A 211 9.22 8.34 6.75
CA ILE A 211 8.61 7.35 5.86
C ILE A 211 8.89 5.95 6.39
N TRP A 212 7.83 5.19 6.55
CA TRP A 212 7.88 3.76 6.83
C TRP A 212 7.68 2.98 5.55
N ASN A 213 8.67 2.20 5.17
CA ASN A 213 8.64 1.39 3.95
C ASN A 213 8.75 -0.09 4.29
N ALA A 214 7.82 -0.89 3.81
CA ALA A 214 7.95 -2.33 3.79
C ALA A 214 8.98 -2.70 2.72
N GLU A 215 10.05 -3.42 3.10
CA GLU A 215 11.09 -3.85 2.16
C GLU A 215 10.89 -5.33 1.82
N PHE A 216 10.28 -5.63 0.69
CA PHE A 216 9.99 -7.00 0.24
C PHE A 216 11.27 -7.84 0.17
N GLY A 217 11.28 -8.98 0.85
CA GLY A 217 12.42 -9.88 0.92
C GLY A 217 13.45 -9.58 2.00
N SER A 218 13.31 -8.48 2.74
CA SER A 218 14.32 -8.00 3.71
C SER A 218 14.08 -8.44 5.15
N TRP A 219 12.92 -9.00 5.50
CA TRP A 219 12.48 -9.24 6.88
C TRP A 219 12.25 -7.97 7.70
N CYS A 220 12.12 -6.79 7.06
CA CYS A 220 12.09 -5.53 7.77
C CYS A 220 11.05 -4.56 7.21
N VAL A 221 10.55 -3.71 8.10
CA VAL A 221 10.06 -2.38 7.75
C VAL A 221 11.13 -1.37 8.15
N THR A 222 11.48 -0.46 7.25
CA THR A 222 12.50 0.56 7.47
C THR A 222 11.87 1.93 7.62
N ARG A 223 12.25 2.67 8.66
CA ARG A 223 11.91 4.07 8.85
C ARG A 223 13.00 4.94 8.26
N TYR A 224 12.64 5.84 7.36
CA TYR A 224 13.54 6.82 6.75
C TYR A 224 13.22 8.22 7.27
N ALA A 225 14.25 8.97 7.65
CA ALA A 225 14.12 10.38 7.99
C ALA A 225 13.71 11.21 6.75
N PRO A 226 13.18 12.44 6.92
CA PRO A 226 12.75 13.29 5.79
C PRO A 226 13.85 13.61 4.78
N ASP A 227 15.11 13.42 5.13
CA ASP A 227 16.29 13.57 4.26
C ASP A 227 16.69 12.26 3.56
N GLY A 228 15.94 11.17 3.72
CA GLY A 228 16.18 9.87 3.10
C GLY A 228 17.15 8.95 3.84
N ARG A 229 17.74 9.39 4.95
CA ARG A 229 18.61 8.52 5.76
C ARG A 229 17.79 7.51 6.53
N VAL A 230 18.32 6.29 6.67
CA VAL A 230 17.73 5.26 7.53
C VAL A 230 17.80 5.73 8.99
N ASP A 231 16.63 5.88 9.63
CA ASP A 231 16.49 6.15 11.04
C ASP A 231 16.58 4.83 11.84
N ARG A 232 15.71 3.87 11.53
CA ARG A 232 15.71 2.54 12.16
C ARG A 232 15.09 1.47 11.28
N ARG A 233 15.35 0.21 11.60
CA ARG A 233 14.78 -0.96 10.94
C ARG A 233 14.11 -1.87 11.96
N ILE A 234 12.85 -2.17 11.75
CA ILE A 234 12.09 -3.11 12.58
C ILE A 234 12.14 -4.47 11.89
N ARG A 235 12.77 -5.44 12.57
CA ARG A 235 12.81 -6.81 12.08
C ARG A 235 11.46 -7.50 12.34
N LEU A 236 10.94 -8.14 11.30
CA LEU A 236 9.69 -8.90 11.33
C LEU A 236 9.96 -10.41 11.34
N PRO A 237 9.01 -11.22 11.80
CA PRO A 237 9.14 -12.69 11.81
C PRO A 237 8.91 -13.33 10.44
N VAL A 238 8.79 -12.52 9.38
CA VAL A 238 8.51 -12.95 8.00
C VAL A 238 9.38 -12.22 7.00
N GLN A 239 9.75 -12.89 5.92
CA GLN A 239 10.68 -12.38 4.91
C GLN A 239 10.09 -11.27 4.05
N CYS A 240 8.81 -11.36 3.73
CA CYS A 240 8.17 -10.54 2.71
C CYS A 240 7.08 -9.63 3.30
N PRO A 241 7.42 -8.56 4.04
CA PRO A 241 6.48 -7.46 4.24
C PRO A 241 6.19 -6.80 2.88
N THR A 242 4.95 -6.37 2.67
CA THR A 242 4.49 -5.83 1.39
C THR A 242 4.07 -4.38 1.49
N SER A 243 3.28 -4.01 2.49
CA SER A 243 2.83 -2.64 2.68
C SER A 243 2.58 -2.35 4.16
N CYS A 244 2.42 -1.07 4.51
CA CYS A 244 2.14 -0.67 5.87
C CYS A 244 1.22 0.54 5.94
N ALA A 245 0.46 0.63 7.04
CA ALA A 245 -0.37 1.78 7.38
C ALA A 245 -0.48 1.93 8.89
N PHE A 246 -0.55 3.17 9.35
CA PHE A 246 -0.88 3.44 10.74
C PHE A 246 -2.38 3.33 10.99
N GLY A 247 -2.76 2.86 12.16
CA GLY A 247 -4.14 2.78 12.59
C GLY A 247 -4.29 2.55 14.08
N GLY A 248 -5.48 2.09 14.48
CA GLY A 248 -5.91 2.08 15.86
C GLY A 248 -6.46 3.44 16.30
N PRO A 249 -7.18 3.52 17.45
CA PRO A 249 -7.81 4.76 17.90
C PRO A 249 -6.85 5.94 18.08
N SER A 250 -5.58 5.65 18.38
CA SER A 250 -4.51 6.64 18.62
C SER A 250 -3.50 6.75 17.48
N PHE A 251 -3.65 5.98 16.39
CA PHE A 251 -2.67 5.88 15.30
C PHE A 251 -1.27 5.48 15.75
N ASP A 252 -1.15 4.66 16.80
CA ASP A 252 0.10 4.20 17.40
C ASP A 252 0.48 2.78 17.00
N THR A 253 -0.35 2.13 16.21
CA THR A 253 -0.14 0.79 15.68
C THR A 253 0.20 0.85 14.19
N LEU A 254 1.36 0.30 13.81
CA LEU A 254 1.73 0.10 12.42
C LEU A 254 1.23 -1.28 11.98
N TYR A 255 0.21 -1.32 11.14
CA TYR A 255 -0.23 -2.55 10.48
C TYR A 255 0.63 -2.83 9.27
N VAL A 256 1.16 -4.06 9.18
CA VAL A 256 2.04 -4.49 8.09
C VAL A 256 1.41 -5.69 7.42
N THR A 257 1.08 -5.56 6.15
CA THR A 257 0.68 -6.69 5.30
C THR A 257 1.91 -7.48 4.86
N THR A 258 1.72 -8.78 4.61
CA THR A 258 2.83 -9.68 4.26
C THR A 258 2.42 -10.64 3.15
N ALA A 259 3.42 -11.21 2.48
CA ALA A 259 3.21 -12.19 1.43
C ALA A 259 3.90 -13.52 1.72
N ARG A 260 3.30 -14.60 1.21
CA ARG A 260 3.98 -15.88 0.97
C ARG A 260 4.17 -16.16 -0.53
N HIS A 261 3.69 -15.24 -1.35
CA HIS A 261 3.95 -15.24 -2.78
C HIS A 261 5.45 -15.24 -3.04
N ARG A 262 5.93 -16.13 -3.90
CA ARG A 262 7.34 -16.37 -4.24
C ARG A 262 8.21 -17.07 -3.18
N LEU A 263 7.68 -17.41 -2.02
CA LEU A 263 8.36 -18.31 -1.10
C LEU A 263 8.17 -19.77 -1.57
N SER A 264 9.24 -20.54 -1.54
CA SER A 264 9.18 -21.99 -1.72
C SER A 264 8.37 -22.64 -0.59
N VAL A 265 7.95 -23.88 -0.77
CA VAL A 265 7.21 -24.64 0.27
C VAL A 265 8.02 -24.69 1.57
N ALA A 266 9.31 -24.98 1.50
CA ALA A 266 10.18 -25.05 2.68
C ALA A 266 10.30 -23.69 3.39
N GLU A 267 10.40 -22.58 2.64
CA GLU A 267 10.42 -21.24 3.23
C GLU A 267 9.08 -20.86 3.86
N GLN A 268 7.95 -21.30 3.29
CA GLN A 268 6.63 -21.07 3.88
C GLN A 268 6.42 -21.89 5.17
N GLU A 269 6.98 -23.10 5.25
CA GLU A 269 6.97 -23.92 6.46
C GLU A 269 7.84 -23.31 7.57
N ALA A 270 9.01 -22.78 7.20
CA ALA A 270 9.92 -22.08 8.12
C ALA A 270 9.36 -20.72 8.61
N GLN A 271 8.39 -20.15 7.90
CA GLN A 271 7.79 -18.86 8.18
C GLN A 271 6.26 -18.98 8.32
N PRO A 272 5.76 -19.60 9.40
CA PRO A 272 4.33 -19.88 9.55
C PRO A 272 3.45 -18.63 9.59
N LEU A 273 4.01 -17.45 9.84
CA LEU A 273 3.31 -16.16 9.87
C LEU A 273 3.30 -15.43 8.52
N SER A 274 4.01 -15.92 7.50
CA SER A 274 3.99 -15.32 6.16
C SER A 274 2.57 -15.33 5.56
N GLY A 275 2.14 -14.19 5.02
CA GLY A 275 0.77 -13.97 4.54
C GLY A 275 -0.23 -13.49 5.61
N GLN A 276 0.20 -13.33 6.87
CA GLN A 276 -0.60 -12.69 7.91
C GLN A 276 -0.42 -11.17 7.89
N VAL A 277 -1.36 -10.45 8.51
CA VAL A 277 -1.19 -9.03 8.84
C VAL A 277 -0.64 -8.92 10.25
N LEU A 278 0.40 -8.11 10.42
CA LEU A 278 1.08 -7.88 11.67
C LEU A 278 0.70 -6.50 12.22
N ALA A 279 0.38 -6.41 13.51
CA ALA A 279 0.22 -5.16 14.24
C ALA A 279 1.48 -4.90 15.08
N VAL A 280 2.19 -3.83 14.77
CA VAL A 280 3.53 -3.54 15.33
C VAL A 280 3.47 -2.25 16.12
N GLN A 281 3.90 -2.29 17.40
CA GLN A 281 3.99 -1.11 18.25
C GLN A 281 5.36 -0.44 18.04
N VAL A 282 5.37 0.63 17.24
CA VAL A 282 6.63 1.27 16.80
C VAL A 282 7.03 2.51 17.60
N GLY A 283 6.23 2.89 18.61
CA GLY A 283 6.53 3.98 19.54
C GLY A 283 6.40 5.39 18.94
N VAL A 284 5.82 5.51 17.74
CA VAL A 284 5.45 6.79 17.10
C VAL A 284 4.02 6.72 16.59
N ARG A 285 3.43 7.87 16.31
CA ARG A 285 2.07 7.96 15.77
C ARG A 285 2.09 8.25 14.28
N GLY A 286 1.17 7.64 13.58
CA GLY A 286 0.87 7.96 12.19
C GLY A 286 -0.15 9.07 12.03
N LEU A 287 -0.60 9.20 10.79
CA LEU A 287 -1.66 10.12 10.36
C LEU A 287 -2.83 9.32 9.77
N ALA A 288 -4.02 9.89 9.83
CA ALA A 288 -5.16 9.34 9.10
C ALA A 288 -4.89 9.43 7.59
N GLU A 289 -5.15 8.34 6.88
CA GLU A 289 -5.07 8.33 5.42
C GLU A 289 -6.21 9.18 4.84
N PRO A 290 -5.94 10.02 3.82
CA PRO A 290 -6.97 10.74 3.11
C PRO A 290 -7.97 9.80 2.43
N GLU A 291 -9.24 10.21 2.39
CA GLU A 291 -10.30 9.48 1.71
C GLU A 291 -10.50 10.01 0.29
N PHE A 292 -10.87 9.14 -0.66
CA PHE A 292 -11.22 9.56 -2.02
C PHE A 292 -12.47 10.44 -2.00
N ALA A 293 -12.40 11.60 -2.65
CA ALA A 293 -13.44 12.63 -2.57
C ALA A 293 -14.55 12.47 -3.63
N GLY A 294 -14.49 11.46 -4.50
CA GLY A 294 -15.46 11.19 -5.55
C GLY A 294 -16.52 10.14 -5.21
#